data_2235e49403ce0dc00f4655e0316bff27
#
_entry.id   2235e49403ce0dc00f4655e0316bff27
#
_cell.length_a   1.000
_cell.length_b   1.000
_cell.length_c   1.000
_cell.angle_alpha   90.00
_cell.angle_beta   90.00
_cell.angle_gamma   90.00
#
_symmetry.space_group_name_H-M   'P 1'
#
loop_
_entity.id
_entity.type
_entity.pdbx_description
1 polymer ?
#
loop_
_entity_poly.entity_id
_entity_poly.type
_entity_poly.pdbx_seq_one_letter_code
_entity_poly.pdbx_strand_id
1 'polypeptide(L)'
;MSLGVNILTGISAKIAEALDSDFDIEIVEMHHNKKVDAPSGTALMLGDSIAKTKGKKLDNLKDIQRDGIIGPRKKGKIGFSVIRGGDIVGNHSVIFAGPGEQIIIKHNATDRMIFARGALKAAKWGMTAEKGEYSICLLYTSPSPRDS
;
A
#
# COMPACT_ATOMS: atom_id res chain seq x y z
N MET A 1 -3.08 12.10 2.49
CA MET A 1 -2.75 11.00 1.58
C MET A 1 -1.61 11.41 0.66
N SER A 2 -0.70 10.48 0.31
CA SER A 2 0.47 10.75 -0.54
C SER A 2 0.21 10.22 -1.95
N LEU A 3 0.64 10.96 -2.97
CA LEU A 3 0.62 10.50 -4.36
C LEU A 3 1.41 9.19 -4.51
N GLY A 4 2.63 9.14 -3.93
CA GLY A 4 3.50 7.97 -4.01
C GLY A 4 2.85 6.71 -3.43
N VAL A 5 2.16 6.81 -2.30
CA VAL A 5 1.41 5.70 -1.69
C VAL A 5 0.28 5.22 -2.61
N ASN A 6 -0.44 6.13 -3.27
CA ASN A 6 -1.51 5.73 -4.20
C ASN A 6 -0.97 5.05 -5.45
N ILE A 7 0.15 5.53 -5.99
CA ILE A 7 0.83 4.88 -7.12
C ILE A 7 1.30 3.49 -6.69
N LEU A 8 1.93 3.36 -5.52
CA LEU A 8 2.35 2.07 -4.98
C LEU A 8 1.16 1.10 -4.88
N THR A 9 0.02 1.57 -4.38
CA THR A 9 -1.20 0.76 -4.26
C THR A 9 -1.71 0.27 -5.61
N GLY A 10 -1.81 1.15 -6.60
CA GLY A 10 -2.28 0.80 -7.94
C GLY A 10 -1.33 -0.15 -8.67
N ILE A 11 -0.03 0.09 -8.58
CA ILE A 11 0.98 -0.80 -9.20
C ILE A 11 1.00 -2.16 -8.52
N SER A 12 0.91 -2.21 -7.18
CA SER A 12 0.85 -3.47 -6.42
C SER A 12 -0.32 -4.35 -6.86
N ALA A 13 -1.50 -3.74 -7.05
CA ALA A 13 -2.68 -4.45 -7.54
C ALA A 13 -2.45 -5.01 -8.95
N LYS A 14 -1.90 -4.20 -9.86
CA LYS A 14 -1.59 -4.64 -11.25
C LYS A 14 -0.57 -5.77 -11.30
N ILE A 15 0.48 -5.70 -10.50
CA ILE A 15 1.48 -6.78 -10.40
C ILE A 15 0.81 -8.05 -9.85
N ALA A 16 0.02 -7.93 -8.77
CA ALA A 16 -0.67 -9.07 -8.18
C ALA A 16 -1.67 -9.74 -9.15
N GLU A 17 -2.28 -8.97 -10.05
CA GLU A 17 -3.17 -9.48 -11.09
C GLU A 17 -2.41 -10.20 -12.21
N ALA A 18 -1.22 -9.72 -12.56
CA ALA A 18 -0.39 -10.28 -13.62
C ALA A 18 0.37 -11.54 -13.21
N LEU A 19 0.68 -11.68 -11.91
CA LEU A 19 1.45 -12.81 -11.39
C LEU A 19 0.54 -14.02 -11.10
N ASP A 20 1.07 -15.21 -11.32
CA ASP A 20 0.40 -16.47 -10.99
C ASP A 20 0.46 -16.80 -9.47
N SER A 21 -0.11 -17.95 -9.12
CA SER A 21 -0.22 -18.38 -7.71
C SER A 21 1.10 -18.84 -7.08
N ASP A 22 2.18 -18.89 -7.81
CA ASP A 22 3.49 -19.32 -7.30
C ASP A 22 4.28 -18.18 -6.66
N PHE A 23 3.78 -16.96 -6.81
CA PHE A 23 4.34 -15.81 -6.09
C PHE A 23 3.69 -15.61 -4.73
N ASP A 24 4.50 -15.61 -3.70
CA ASP A 24 4.12 -15.22 -2.35
C ASP A 24 4.13 -13.70 -2.21
N ILE A 25 3.16 -13.16 -1.46
CA ILE A 25 2.99 -11.72 -1.29
C ILE A 25 3.24 -11.34 0.15
N GLU A 26 4.22 -10.46 0.37
CA GLU A 26 4.58 -9.94 1.69
C GLU A 26 4.55 -8.42 1.69
N ILE A 27 3.99 -7.84 2.74
CA ILE A 27 3.98 -6.40 2.96
C ILE A 27 4.79 -6.11 4.21
N VAL A 28 5.80 -5.26 4.07
CA VAL A 28 6.66 -4.82 5.19
C VAL A 28 6.46 -3.33 5.39
N GLU A 29 6.18 -2.92 6.62
CA GLU A 29 6.03 -1.52 6.96
C GLU A 29 6.89 -1.13 8.17
N MET A 30 7.40 0.09 8.14
CA MET A 30 8.23 0.64 9.21
C MET A 30 7.71 2.02 9.60
N HIS A 31 7.58 2.26 10.89
CA HIS A 31 7.22 3.55 11.46
C HIS A 31 7.98 3.83 12.75
N HIS A 32 7.86 5.06 13.24
CA HIS A 32 8.45 5.50 14.49
C HIS A 32 7.98 4.67 15.69
N ASN A 33 8.76 4.71 16.76
CA ASN A 33 8.53 3.92 17.98
C ASN A 33 7.29 4.35 18.79
N LYS A 34 6.65 5.47 18.45
CA LYS A 34 5.42 5.96 19.11
C LYS A 34 4.14 5.59 18.37
N LYS A 35 4.22 4.88 17.23
CA LYS A 35 3.03 4.47 16.50
C LYS A 35 2.33 3.33 17.23
N VAL A 36 1.02 3.50 17.50
CA VAL A 36 0.25 2.58 18.35
C VAL A 36 -0.49 1.48 17.60
N ASP A 37 -0.84 1.72 16.33
CA ASP A 37 -1.52 0.73 15.49
C ASP A 37 -0.51 -0.11 14.68
N ALA A 38 -0.82 -1.37 14.45
CA ALA A 38 -0.05 -2.31 13.63
C ALA A 38 -0.99 -3.40 13.07
N PRO A 39 -0.88 -3.76 11.79
CA PRO A 39 -0.19 -3.04 10.73
C PRO A 39 -0.74 -1.63 10.50
N SER A 40 0.02 -0.76 9.84
CA SER A 40 -0.43 0.60 9.51
C SER A 40 -1.61 0.60 8.55
N GLY A 41 -2.43 1.65 8.58
CA GLY A 41 -3.55 1.81 7.65
C GLY A 41 -3.13 1.72 6.18
N THR A 42 -1.96 2.27 5.82
CA THR A 42 -1.40 2.15 4.47
C THR A 42 -1.06 0.71 4.10
N ALA A 43 -0.47 -0.04 5.02
CA ALA A 43 -0.18 -1.46 4.78
C ALA A 43 -1.46 -2.27 4.57
N LEU A 44 -2.49 -2.02 5.38
CA LEU A 44 -3.80 -2.67 5.21
C LEU A 44 -4.45 -2.28 3.88
N MET A 45 -4.34 -1.03 3.46
CA MET A 45 -4.86 -0.57 2.16
C MET A 45 -4.15 -1.26 0.98
N LEU A 46 -2.84 -1.44 1.05
CA LEU A 46 -2.06 -2.21 0.07
C LEU A 46 -2.56 -3.65 -0.02
N GLY A 47 -2.71 -4.30 1.13
CA GLY A 47 -3.22 -5.67 1.20
C GLY A 47 -4.64 -5.81 0.67
N ASP A 48 -5.52 -4.88 1.00
CA ASP A 48 -6.91 -4.87 0.52
C ASP A 48 -6.99 -4.69 -1.00
N SER A 49 -6.18 -3.78 -1.55
CA SER A 49 -6.08 -3.58 -3.00
C SER A 49 -5.64 -4.86 -3.73
N ILE A 50 -4.64 -5.57 -3.19
CA ILE A 50 -4.19 -6.85 -3.74
C ILE A 50 -5.25 -7.95 -3.57
N ALA A 51 -5.90 -8.04 -2.41
CA ALA A 51 -6.94 -9.04 -2.15
C ALA A 51 -8.12 -8.90 -3.11
N LYS A 52 -8.51 -7.68 -3.46
CA LYS A 52 -9.57 -7.38 -4.44
C LYS A 52 -9.26 -7.92 -5.82
N THR A 53 -8.01 -7.91 -6.28
CA THR A 53 -7.64 -8.51 -7.58
C THR A 53 -7.86 -10.03 -7.60
N LYS A 54 -7.86 -10.66 -6.44
CA LYS A 54 -8.10 -12.09 -6.25
C LYS A 54 -9.59 -12.41 -5.95
N GLY A 55 -10.48 -11.41 -6.01
CA GLY A 55 -11.90 -11.56 -5.67
C GLY A 55 -12.15 -11.93 -4.21
N LYS A 56 -11.26 -11.58 -3.29
CA LYS A 56 -11.33 -11.97 -1.88
C LYS A 56 -11.24 -10.74 -0.95
N LYS A 57 -11.73 -10.89 0.27
CA LYS A 57 -11.54 -9.91 1.34
C LYS A 57 -10.18 -10.12 1.98
N LEU A 58 -9.51 -9.04 2.38
CA LEU A 58 -8.19 -9.09 3.02
C LEU A 58 -8.20 -9.97 4.28
N ASP A 59 -9.24 -9.90 5.10
CA ASP A 59 -9.33 -10.69 6.33
C ASP A 59 -9.20 -12.20 6.12
N ASN A 60 -9.60 -12.71 4.95
CA ASN A 60 -9.45 -14.12 4.59
C ASN A 60 -8.03 -14.48 4.12
N LEU A 61 -7.23 -13.48 3.73
CA LEU A 61 -5.89 -13.69 3.18
C LEU A 61 -4.77 -13.23 4.13
N LYS A 62 -5.08 -12.36 5.07
CA LYS A 62 -4.11 -11.74 5.97
C LYS A 62 -3.40 -12.78 6.85
N ASP A 63 -2.07 -12.69 6.91
CA ASP A 63 -1.20 -13.50 7.75
C ASP A 63 -0.24 -12.57 8.51
N ILE A 64 -0.46 -12.43 9.82
CA ILE A 64 0.28 -11.51 10.69
C ILE A 64 0.91 -12.19 11.91
N GLN A 65 0.52 -13.42 12.20
CA GLN A 65 1.01 -14.15 13.37
C GLN A 65 2.16 -15.07 12.96
N ARG A 66 3.38 -14.62 13.24
CA ARG A 66 4.60 -15.37 12.93
C ARG A 66 5.55 -15.31 14.11
N ASP A 67 5.30 -16.16 15.09
CA ASP A 67 6.11 -16.32 16.28
C ASP A 67 6.23 -17.81 16.62
N GLY A 68 7.44 -18.24 16.99
CA GLY A 68 7.74 -19.63 17.31
C GLY A 68 7.77 -20.57 16.09
N ILE A 69 7.37 -21.80 16.28
CA ILE A 69 7.33 -22.83 15.22
C ILE A 69 5.96 -22.79 14.56
N ILE A 70 5.87 -22.07 13.43
CA ILE A 70 4.61 -21.82 12.73
C ILE A 70 4.37 -22.73 11.51
N GLY A 71 5.34 -23.60 11.19
CA GLY A 71 5.32 -24.42 9.98
C GLY A 71 5.61 -23.63 8.69
N PRO A 72 5.52 -24.29 7.53
CA PRO A 72 5.72 -23.63 6.24
C PRO A 72 4.68 -22.54 5.99
N ARG A 73 5.06 -21.53 5.20
CA ARG A 73 4.17 -20.46 4.79
C ARG A 73 2.94 -21.01 4.06
N LYS A 74 1.76 -20.53 4.44
CA LYS A 74 0.51 -20.92 3.76
C LYS A 74 0.40 -20.23 2.40
N LYS A 75 0.22 -21.03 1.34
CA LYS A 75 0.05 -20.53 -0.03
C LYS A 75 -1.19 -19.61 -0.16
N GLY A 76 -1.06 -18.56 -0.95
CA GLY A 76 -2.16 -17.64 -1.25
C GLY A 76 -2.46 -16.62 -0.15
N LYS A 77 -1.74 -16.62 0.96
CA LYS A 77 -1.86 -15.59 1.99
C LYS A 77 -1.08 -14.33 1.64
N ILE A 78 -1.46 -13.21 2.23
CA ILE A 78 -0.73 -11.95 2.21
C ILE A 78 -0.12 -11.73 3.59
N GLY A 79 1.21 -11.82 3.66
CA GLY A 79 1.93 -11.65 4.91
C GLY A 79 2.13 -10.18 5.26
N PHE A 80 2.18 -9.89 6.55
CA PHE A 80 2.48 -8.56 7.08
C PHE A 80 3.59 -8.64 8.11
N SER A 81 4.62 -7.82 7.93
CA SER A 81 5.71 -7.64 8.89
C SER A 81 5.81 -6.17 9.28
N VAL A 82 5.96 -5.93 10.57
CA VAL A 82 5.89 -4.60 11.17
C VAL A 82 7.18 -4.28 11.90
N ILE A 83 7.78 -3.13 11.59
CA ILE A 83 8.96 -2.62 12.27
C ILE A 83 8.61 -1.29 12.94
N ARG A 84 9.01 -1.13 14.20
CA ARG A 84 8.89 0.11 14.97
C ARG A 84 10.26 0.52 15.46
N GLY A 85 10.67 1.76 15.17
CA GLY A 85 11.98 2.26 15.60
C GLY A 85 12.21 3.72 15.28
N GLY A 86 12.96 4.39 16.11
CA GLY A 86 13.38 5.76 15.90
C GLY A 86 12.24 6.72 15.57
N ASP A 87 12.51 7.58 14.62
CA ASP A 87 11.60 8.61 14.09
C ASP A 87 11.15 8.34 12.65
N ILE A 88 11.21 7.09 12.20
CA ILE A 88 10.82 6.68 10.84
C ILE A 88 9.44 7.24 10.53
N VAL A 89 9.34 8.03 9.47
CA VAL A 89 8.08 8.70 9.07
C VAL A 89 7.06 7.68 8.55
N GLY A 90 7.50 6.76 7.69
CA GLY A 90 6.69 5.67 7.18
C GLY A 90 7.29 5.09 5.91
N ASN A 91 7.65 3.82 5.95
CA ASN A 91 8.15 3.06 4.82
C ASN A 91 7.25 1.88 4.57
N HIS A 92 6.93 1.62 3.31
CA HIS A 92 6.09 0.50 2.91
C HIS A 92 6.75 -0.21 1.72
N SER A 93 6.87 -1.52 1.82
CA SER A 93 7.37 -2.37 0.74
C SER A 93 6.36 -3.47 0.45
N VAL A 94 6.12 -3.75 -0.82
CA VAL A 94 5.39 -4.94 -1.26
C VAL A 94 6.37 -5.83 -1.99
N ILE A 95 6.47 -7.07 -1.55
CA ILE A 95 7.38 -8.08 -2.06
C ILE A 95 6.54 -9.19 -2.70
N PHE A 96 6.81 -9.47 -3.96
CA PHE A 96 6.29 -10.62 -4.68
C PHE A 96 7.45 -11.60 -4.89
N ALA A 97 7.46 -12.68 -4.14
CA ALA A 97 8.55 -13.66 -4.15
C ALA A 97 8.10 -14.93 -4.84
N GLY A 98 8.68 -15.20 -5.99
CA GLY A 98 8.45 -16.39 -6.81
C GLY A 98 9.66 -17.33 -6.86
N PRO A 99 9.55 -18.45 -7.58
CA PRO A 99 10.66 -19.36 -7.81
C PRO A 99 11.79 -18.67 -8.58
N GLY A 100 12.92 -18.44 -7.93
CA GLY A 100 14.12 -17.88 -8.53
C GLY A 100 14.14 -16.38 -8.77
N GLU A 101 13.06 -15.65 -8.41
CA GLU A 101 13.00 -14.20 -8.60
C GLU A 101 12.13 -13.51 -7.55
N GLN A 102 12.33 -12.19 -7.39
CA GLN A 102 11.52 -11.33 -6.55
C GLN A 102 11.24 -10.00 -7.26
N ILE A 103 10.03 -9.50 -7.10
CA ILE A 103 9.69 -8.12 -7.45
C ILE A 103 9.44 -7.37 -6.14
N ILE A 104 10.17 -6.28 -5.92
CA ILE A 104 10.02 -5.45 -4.72
C ILE A 104 9.70 -4.03 -5.15
N ILE A 105 8.58 -3.50 -4.68
CA ILE A 105 8.22 -2.09 -4.84
C ILE A 105 8.14 -1.43 -3.48
N LYS A 106 8.71 -0.23 -3.36
CA LYS A 106 8.90 0.44 -2.08
C LYS A 106 8.60 1.93 -2.17
N HIS A 107 7.94 2.44 -1.15
CA HIS A 107 7.77 3.86 -0.89
C HIS A 107 8.35 4.22 0.48
N ASN A 108 9.20 5.22 0.51
CA ASN A 108 9.76 5.80 1.74
C ASN A 108 9.27 7.23 1.89
N ALA A 109 8.53 7.50 2.96
CA ALA A 109 8.24 8.86 3.36
C ALA A 109 9.41 9.40 4.18
N THR A 110 10.02 10.49 3.72
CA THR A 110 11.14 11.16 4.42
C THR A 110 10.69 12.43 5.13
N ASP A 111 9.49 12.93 4.82
CA ASP A 111 8.91 14.12 5.42
C ASP A 111 7.39 13.93 5.54
N ARG A 112 6.83 14.25 6.72
CA ARG A 112 5.39 14.21 6.97
C ARG A 112 4.60 15.22 6.14
N MET A 113 5.24 16.27 5.66
CA MET A 113 4.63 17.29 4.80
C MET A 113 4.07 16.74 3.49
N ILE A 114 4.50 15.56 3.03
CA ILE A 114 3.91 14.90 1.85
C ILE A 114 2.41 14.64 2.02
N PHE A 115 1.97 14.32 3.24
CA PHE A 115 0.56 14.06 3.54
C PHE A 115 -0.25 15.35 3.56
N ALA A 116 0.30 16.42 4.14
CA ALA A 116 -0.32 17.75 4.15
C ALA A 116 -0.44 18.31 2.73
N ARG A 117 0.61 18.23 1.92
CA ARG A 117 0.60 18.64 0.52
C ARG A 117 -0.43 17.86 -0.30
N GLY A 118 -0.52 16.55 -0.10
CA GLY A 118 -1.54 15.70 -0.74
C GLY A 118 -2.96 16.12 -0.36
N ALA A 119 -3.21 16.39 0.92
CA ALA A 119 -4.51 16.85 1.40
C ALA A 119 -4.89 18.21 0.84
N LEU A 120 -3.97 19.19 0.81
CA LEU A 120 -4.20 20.51 0.22
C LEU A 120 -4.51 20.43 -1.27
N LYS A 121 -3.79 19.57 -2.00
CA LYS A 121 -4.04 19.36 -3.43
C LYS A 121 -5.41 18.75 -3.66
N ALA A 122 -5.78 17.74 -2.86
CA ALA A 122 -7.11 17.13 -2.91
C ALA A 122 -8.23 18.14 -2.60
N ALA A 123 -8.04 18.98 -1.57
CA ALA A 123 -9.01 20.02 -1.20
C ALA A 123 -9.21 21.03 -2.35
N LYS A 124 -8.13 21.55 -2.93
CA LYS A 124 -8.20 22.48 -4.08
C LYS A 124 -8.93 21.87 -5.26
N TRP A 125 -8.62 20.63 -5.60
CA TRP A 125 -9.27 19.92 -6.70
C TRP A 125 -10.76 19.69 -6.41
N GLY A 126 -11.09 19.28 -5.17
CA GLY A 126 -12.46 19.03 -4.73
C GLY A 126 -13.38 20.26 -4.80
N MET A 127 -12.82 21.48 -4.78
CA MET A 127 -13.61 22.72 -4.94
C MET A 127 -14.21 22.85 -6.35
N THR A 128 -13.63 22.20 -7.35
CA THR A 128 -14.05 22.27 -8.76
C THR A 128 -14.61 20.96 -9.29
N ALA A 129 -14.47 19.89 -8.53
CA ALA A 129 -14.97 18.56 -8.91
C ALA A 129 -16.48 18.45 -8.67
N GLU A 130 -17.17 17.70 -9.51
CA GLU A 130 -18.57 17.32 -9.28
C GLU A 130 -18.69 16.43 -8.04
N LYS A 131 -19.91 16.32 -7.48
CA LYS A 131 -20.13 15.46 -6.31
C LYS A 131 -19.88 14.00 -6.69
N GLY A 132 -19.00 13.32 -5.94
CA GLY A 132 -18.65 11.93 -6.21
C GLY A 132 -17.56 11.42 -5.29
N GLU A 133 -17.25 10.15 -5.43
CA GLU A 133 -16.12 9.50 -4.78
C GLU A 133 -14.95 9.39 -5.75
N TYR A 134 -13.78 9.89 -5.35
CA TYR A 134 -12.63 10.01 -6.23
C TYR A 134 -11.36 9.43 -5.61
N SER A 135 -10.56 8.78 -6.45
CA SER A 135 -9.19 8.40 -6.10
C SER A 135 -8.25 9.59 -6.22
N ILE A 136 -7.28 9.71 -5.32
CA ILE A 136 -6.26 10.77 -5.40
C ILE A 136 -5.43 10.71 -6.71
N CYS A 137 -5.37 9.57 -7.37
CA CYS A 137 -4.71 9.44 -8.67
C CYS A 137 -5.34 10.34 -9.73
N LEU A 138 -6.65 10.59 -9.66
CA LEU A 138 -7.35 11.50 -10.58
C LEU A 138 -6.86 12.94 -10.49
N LEU A 139 -6.37 13.37 -9.32
CA LEU A 139 -5.81 14.72 -9.13
C LEU A 139 -4.56 14.98 -9.98
N TYR A 140 -3.90 13.92 -10.44
CA TYR A 140 -2.64 13.99 -11.17
C TYR A 140 -2.77 13.53 -12.62
N THR A 141 -3.88 12.86 -12.96
CA THR A 141 -4.14 12.36 -14.33
C THR A 141 -5.19 13.15 -15.08
N SER A 142 -6.00 13.94 -14.38
CA SER A 142 -6.95 14.87 -15.03
C SER A 142 -6.20 16.05 -15.64
N PRO A 143 -6.52 16.47 -16.88
CA PRO A 143 -5.99 17.71 -17.44
C PRO A 143 -6.26 18.87 -16.49
N SER A 144 -5.27 19.74 -16.31
CA SER A 144 -5.49 20.99 -15.56
C SER A 144 -6.58 21.80 -16.27
N PRO A 145 -7.52 22.42 -15.55
CA PRO A 145 -8.50 23.33 -16.17
C PRO A 145 -7.88 24.51 -16.92
N ARG A 146 -6.54 24.68 -16.85
CA ARG A 146 -5.79 25.73 -17.58
C ARG A 146 -5.26 25.27 -18.93
N ASP A 147 -5.37 23.97 -19.26
CA ASP A 147 -4.88 23.42 -20.53
C ASP A 147 -6.00 23.14 -21.54
N SER A 148 -7.19 23.69 -21.26
CA SER A 148 -8.34 23.70 -22.16
C SER A 148 -8.64 25.09 -22.70
#